data_617e36727aa6e82750dea5769725fb4b
#
_entry.id   617e36727aa6e82750dea5769725fb4b
#
_cell.length_a   1.000
_cell.length_b   1.000
_cell.length_c   1.000
_cell.angle_alpha   90.00
_cell.angle_beta   90.00
_cell.angle_gamma   90.00
#
_symmetry.space_group_name_H-M   'P 1'
#
loop_
_entity.id
_entity.type
_entity.pdbx_description
1 polymer ?
#
loop_
_entity_poly.entity_id
_entity_poly.type
_entity_poly.pdbx_seq_one_letter_code
_entity_poly.pdbx_strand_id
1 'polypeptide(L)'
;MPAPPLAPTKFIEVLQQVWWRLDAALDADMIYWSTALGAVEALMNGTTAIIDHHESPNTIEGSLSIIARACSDVGVRVNTCYGVSDRWDDLGNLHSKISPLSPMSSAAKRGLVECERFISEGGNGMVGVHAAFTCGDETLNAAAQLAIKLNVGVHIHVAEGEVDEHAGSRLAHLAQDNWLLVHGVHLKESLKGRLVHNPRSNMNNHVGYAKPTTQSNTILLGTDGIGADMLEESRLAYARLREFDIAETPDTVSQWLKNGYQIFPEAEHDTVTWNYDQIQSPWHVAFTPGTRVTDVVIDDEAVIRDGLPTRVDLHEIRAKAQEQSVRLFERLQ
;
A
#
# COMPACT_ATOMS: atom_id res chain seq x y z
N MET A 1 6.59 12.90 -8.71
CA MET A 1 6.44 12.20 -10.01
C MET A 1 6.46 13.22 -11.14
N PRO A 2 7.04 12.89 -12.31
CA PRO A 2 6.88 13.74 -13.48
C PRO A 2 5.42 13.75 -13.92
N ALA A 3 4.97 14.90 -14.46
CA ALA A 3 3.64 14.94 -15.08
C ALA A 3 3.61 14.00 -16.29
N PRO A 4 2.56 13.23 -16.50
CA PRO A 4 2.40 12.44 -17.71
C PRO A 4 2.34 13.36 -18.94
N PRO A 5 2.80 12.91 -20.11
CA PRO A 5 2.82 13.74 -21.32
C PRO A 5 1.45 14.20 -21.78
N LEU A 6 0.40 13.43 -21.46
CA LEU A 6 -1.01 13.79 -21.62
C LEU A 6 -1.73 13.48 -20.32
N ALA A 7 -2.72 14.29 -19.96
CA ALA A 7 -3.54 13.98 -18.78
C ALA A 7 -4.34 12.69 -19.03
N PRO A 8 -4.16 11.63 -18.21
CA PRO A 8 -4.93 10.41 -18.35
C PRO A 8 -6.44 10.71 -18.20
N THR A 9 -7.25 10.08 -19.03
CA THR A 9 -8.71 10.24 -19.02
C THR A 9 -9.43 9.01 -18.49
N LYS A 10 -8.70 7.90 -18.32
CA LYS A 10 -9.20 6.62 -17.81
C LYS A 10 -8.22 6.02 -16.81
N PHE A 11 -8.74 5.27 -15.86
CA PHE A 11 -7.91 4.61 -14.84
C PHE A 11 -6.79 3.76 -15.45
N ILE A 12 -7.08 2.95 -16.47
CA ILE A 12 -6.05 2.14 -17.13
C ILE A 12 -4.90 2.98 -17.73
N GLU A 13 -5.21 4.19 -18.20
CA GLU A 13 -4.20 5.12 -18.72
C GLU A 13 -3.32 5.67 -17.59
N VAL A 14 -3.89 5.90 -16.39
CA VAL A 14 -3.10 6.27 -15.19
C VAL A 14 -2.08 5.18 -14.89
N LEU A 15 -2.51 3.91 -14.89
CA LEU A 15 -1.62 2.78 -14.68
C LEU A 15 -0.51 2.72 -15.73
N GLN A 16 -0.88 2.73 -17.03
CA GLN A 16 0.06 2.55 -18.14
C GLN A 16 1.03 3.72 -18.33
N GLN A 17 0.57 4.95 -18.13
CA GLN A 17 1.37 6.16 -18.43
C GLN A 17 2.15 6.67 -17.23
N VAL A 18 1.73 6.31 -15.99
CA VAL A 18 2.37 6.78 -14.76
C VAL A 18 2.95 5.61 -13.98
N TRP A 19 2.12 4.80 -13.33
CA TRP A 19 2.58 3.82 -12.35
C TRP A 19 3.46 2.72 -12.95
N TRP A 20 3.02 2.04 -14.01
CA TRP A 20 3.79 0.95 -14.60
C TRP A 20 5.12 1.39 -15.22
N ARG A 21 5.18 2.61 -15.75
CA ARG A 21 6.44 3.17 -16.22
C ARG A 21 7.39 3.46 -15.06
N LEU A 22 6.85 3.98 -13.95
CA LEU A 22 7.61 4.24 -12.75
C LEU A 22 8.18 2.95 -12.17
N ASP A 23 7.34 1.91 -12.02
CA ASP A 23 7.76 0.59 -11.52
C ASP A 23 8.93 0.01 -12.33
N ALA A 24 8.84 0.09 -13.66
CA ALA A 24 9.89 -0.41 -14.56
C ALA A 24 11.19 0.39 -14.50
N ALA A 25 11.17 1.62 -14.02
CA ALA A 25 12.34 2.50 -13.95
C ALA A 25 13.15 2.38 -12.65
N LEU A 26 12.60 1.70 -11.62
CA LEU A 26 13.21 1.60 -10.30
C LEU A 26 14.47 0.74 -10.29
N ASP A 27 15.49 1.21 -9.58
CA ASP A 27 16.66 0.43 -9.16
C ASP A 27 16.80 0.37 -7.64
N ALA A 28 17.77 -0.37 -7.13
CA ALA A 28 17.97 -0.60 -5.71
C ALA A 28 18.14 0.70 -4.90
N ASP A 29 18.86 1.68 -5.43
CA ASP A 29 19.05 2.96 -4.73
C ASP A 29 17.75 3.77 -4.70
N MET A 30 17.00 3.78 -5.81
CA MET A 30 15.69 4.42 -5.88
C MET A 30 14.71 3.78 -4.89
N ILE A 31 14.68 2.44 -4.81
CA ILE A 31 13.85 1.71 -3.85
C ILE A 31 14.22 2.10 -2.41
N TYR A 32 15.52 2.06 -2.05
CA TYR A 32 15.95 2.41 -0.69
C TYR A 32 15.57 3.84 -0.31
N TRP A 33 15.94 4.84 -1.12
CA TRP A 33 15.76 6.24 -0.74
C TRP A 33 14.31 6.71 -0.84
N SER A 34 13.51 6.15 -1.75
CA SER A 34 12.06 6.43 -1.78
C SER A 34 11.37 5.82 -0.58
N THR A 35 11.74 4.60 -0.19
CA THR A 35 11.22 3.95 1.02
C THR A 35 11.62 4.71 2.28
N ALA A 36 12.89 5.12 2.41
CA ALA A 36 13.35 5.89 3.56
C ALA A 36 12.61 7.24 3.69
N LEU A 37 12.36 7.92 2.55
CA LEU A 37 11.56 9.15 2.55
C LEU A 37 10.11 8.88 2.95
N GLY A 38 9.45 7.90 2.34
CA GLY A 38 8.06 7.54 2.69
C GLY A 38 7.92 7.11 4.16
N ALA A 39 8.87 6.32 4.67
CA ALA A 39 8.91 5.87 6.06
C ALA A 39 9.06 7.03 7.06
N VAL A 40 9.98 7.95 6.82
CA VAL A 40 10.18 9.10 7.72
C VAL A 40 8.99 10.07 7.67
N GLU A 41 8.39 10.28 6.49
CA GLU A 41 7.18 11.08 6.37
C GLU A 41 6.00 10.42 7.08
N ALA A 42 5.86 9.09 7.01
CA ALA A 42 4.85 8.34 7.75
C ALA A 42 5.01 8.51 9.28
N LEU A 43 6.23 8.35 9.81
CA LEU A 43 6.53 8.57 11.23
C LEU A 43 6.23 10.01 11.66
N MET A 44 6.63 11.01 10.88
CA MET A 44 6.35 12.42 11.15
C MET A 44 4.85 12.76 11.12
N ASN A 45 4.04 11.87 10.56
CA ASN A 45 2.58 11.93 10.58
C ASN A 45 1.93 10.91 11.54
N GLY A 46 2.73 10.30 12.44
CA GLY A 46 2.23 9.42 13.51
C GLY A 46 1.92 8.00 13.11
N THR A 47 2.37 7.55 11.94
CA THR A 47 2.25 6.17 11.50
C THR A 47 3.44 5.36 12.00
N THR A 48 3.20 4.34 12.83
CA THR A 48 4.25 3.53 13.47
C THR A 48 4.48 2.18 12.80
N ALA A 49 3.56 1.78 11.91
CA ALA A 49 3.64 0.55 11.14
C ALA A 49 3.08 0.75 9.73
N ILE A 50 3.75 0.17 8.73
CA ILE A 50 3.42 0.32 7.32
C ILE A 50 3.15 -1.06 6.71
N ILE A 51 2.08 -1.19 5.93
CA ILE A 51 1.88 -2.31 5.02
C ILE A 51 2.23 -1.80 3.62
N ASP A 52 3.25 -2.39 3.03
CA ASP A 52 3.80 -1.98 1.75
C ASP A 52 3.50 -3.00 0.65
N HIS A 53 3.19 -2.51 -0.54
CA HIS A 53 3.02 -3.31 -1.75
C HIS A 53 3.94 -2.78 -2.84
N HIS A 54 5.03 -3.50 -3.07
CA HIS A 54 6.11 -3.05 -3.94
C HIS A 54 6.12 -3.77 -5.28
N GLU A 55 6.46 -3.06 -6.35
CA GLU A 55 6.73 -3.63 -7.65
C GLU A 55 7.92 -2.93 -8.32
N SER A 56 8.85 -3.73 -8.87
CA SER A 56 10.04 -3.25 -9.59
C SER A 56 10.54 -4.36 -10.53
N PRO A 57 9.95 -4.52 -11.73
CA PRO A 57 10.20 -5.68 -12.59
C PRO A 57 11.66 -5.82 -13.02
N ASN A 58 12.43 -4.74 -13.01
CA ASN A 58 13.86 -4.73 -13.31
C ASN A 58 14.77 -4.91 -12.08
N THR A 59 14.19 -4.97 -10.86
CA THR A 59 14.93 -5.11 -9.59
C THR A 59 14.10 -5.94 -8.61
N ILE A 60 13.75 -7.18 -8.99
CA ILE A 60 12.88 -8.04 -8.18
C ILE A 60 13.63 -8.58 -6.98
N GLU A 61 14.76 -9.26 -7.24
CA GLU A 61 15.53 -10.00 -6.24
C GLU A 61 16.16 -9.06 -5.22
N GLY A 62 15.83 -9.28 -3.95
CA GLY A 62 16.32 -8.50 -2.83
C GLY A 62 15.57 -7.19 -2.57
N SER A 63 14.58 -6.81 -3.39
CA SER A 63 13.82 -5.56 -3.24
C SER A 63 13.13 -5.47 -1.90
N LEU A 64 12.51 -6.57 -1.42
CA LEU A 64 11.82 -6.58 -0.11
C LEU A 64 12.80 -6.39 1.06
N SER A 65 14.02 -6.92 0.95
CA SER A 65 15.07 -6.69 1.97
C SER A 65 15.56 -5.25 1.97
N ILE A 66 15.59 -4.58 0.81
CA ILE A 66 15.94 -3.15 0.71
C ILE A 66 14.88 -2.31 1.41
N ILE A 67 13.59 -2.58 1.19
CA ILE A 67 12.47 -1.90 1.82
C ILE A 67 12.50 -2.10 3.35
N ALA A 68 12.62 -3.36 3.79
CA ALA A 68 12.67 -3.68 5.21
C ALA A 68 13.85 -2.99 5.91
N ARG A 69 15.02 -2.93 5.28
CA ARG A 69 16.19 -2.22 5.79
C ARG A 69 15.93 -0.71 5.90
N ALA A 70 15.40 -0.08 4.85
CA ALA A 70 15.13 1.36 4.87
C ALA A 70 14.12 1.74 5.97
N CYS A 71 13.05 0.96 6.15
CA CYS A 71 12.10 1.14 7.24
C CYS A 71 12.76 0.94 8.62
N SER A 72 13.60 -0.09 8.76
CA SER A 72 14.35 -0.36 10.01
C SER A 72 15.32 0.76 10.36
N ASP A 73 16.05 1.30 9.37
CA ASP A 73 16.98 2.41 9.58
C ASP A 73 16.26 3.67 10.07
N VAL A 74 15.06 3.93 9.56
CA VAL A 74 14.18 5.03 9.98
C VAL A 74 13.51 4.75 11.32
N GLY A 75 13.24 3.48 11.66
CA GLY A 75 12.62 3.06 12.91
C GLY A 75 11.11 2.82 12.83
N VAL A 76 10.57 2.54 11.65
CA VAL A 76 9.16 2.18 11.46
C VAL A 76 9.02 0.69 11.17
N ARG A 77 7.95 0.06 11.70
CA ARG A 77 7.64 -1.33 11.36
C ARG A 77 7.11 -1.43 9.93
N VAL A 78 7.45 -2.51 9.25
CA VAL A 78 6.91 -2.78 7.91
C VAL A 78 6.51 -4.24 7.74
N ASN A 79 5.40 -4.45 7.06
CA ASN A 79 5.04 -5.71 6.42
C ASN A 79 5.01 -5.45 4.93
N THR A 80 5.91 -6.07 4.15
CA THR A 80 6.06 -5.78 2.73
C THR A 80 5.80 -7.01 1.87
N CYS A 81 5.39 -6.79 0.63
CA CYS A 81 5.21 -7.84 -0.35
C CYS A 81 5.63 -7.39 -1.75
N TYR A 82 6.02 -8.34 -2.61
CA TYR A 82 6.26 -8.06 -4.01
C TYR A 82 4.97 -8.26 -4.81
N GLY A 83 4.54 -7.25 -5.55
CA GLY A 83 3.33 -7.26 -6.37
C GLY A 83 3.49 -8.10 -7.64
N VAL A 84 3.29 -9.40 -7.54
CA VAL A 84 3.44 -10.35 -8.64
C VAL A 84 2.44 -10.04 -9.75
N SER A 85 2.93 -10.09 -11.00
CA SER A 85 2.12 -9.78 -12.18
C SER A 85 2.67 -10.46 -13.43
N ASP A 86 1.77 -10.91 -14.30
CA ASP A 86 2.13 -11.50 -15.61
C ASP A 86 2.30 -10.47 -16.72
N ARG A 87 2.11 -9.19 -16.41
CA ARG A 87 2.26 -8.09 -17.39
C ARG A 87 3.71 -7.79 -17.79
N TRP A 88 4.69 -8.38 -17.14
CA TRP A 88 6.11 -8.16 -17.41
C TRP A 88 6.78 -9.37 -18.06
N ASP A 89 7.61 -9.11 -19.05
CA ASP A 89 8.59 -10.08 -19.54
C ASP A 89 9.89 -10.07 -18.69
N ASP A 90 10.86 -10.89 -19.07
CA ASP A 90 12.16 -10.98 -18.38
C ASP A 90 13.00 -9.70 -18.45
N LEU A 91 12.67 -8.81 -19.37
CA LEU A 91 13.36 -7.54 -19.59
C LEU A 91 12.62 -6.35 -18.98
N GLY A 92 11.53 -6.59 -18.25
CA GLY A 92 10.68 -5.55 -17.68
C GLY A 92 9.83 -4.79 -18.72
N ASN A 93 9.63 -5.38 -19.91
CA ASN A 93 8.71 -4.83 -20.89
C ASN A 93 7.28 -5.32 -20.64
N LEU A 94 6.31 -4.47 -20.96
CA LEU A 94 4.89 -4.77 -20.79
C LEU A 94 4.39 -5.76 -21.85
N HIS A 95 3.73 -6.82 -21.40
CA HIS A 95 2.89 -7.66 -22.26
C HIS A 95 1.60 -6.90 -22.64
N SER A 96 1.21 -7.03 -23.90
CA SER A 96 0.09 -6.28 -24.46
C SER A 96 -1.29 -6.69 -23.94
N LYS A 97 -1.45 -7.95 -23.50
CA LYS A 97 -2.72 -8.48 -22.96
C LYS A 97 -2.48 -9.65 -22.02
N ILE A 98 -3.11 -9.59 -20.86
CA ILE A 98 -3.19 -10.70 -19.91
C ILE A 98 -4.66 -11.19 -19.89
N SER A 99 -4.84 -12.49 -19.82
CA SER A 99 -6.14 -13.16 -19.70
C SER A 99 -6.09 -14.22 -18.59
N PRO A 100 -7.24 -14.70 -18.12
CA PRO A 100 -7.26 -15.81 -17.16
C PRO A 100 -6.47 -17.06 -17.61
N LEU A 101 -6.39 -17.30 -18.91
CA LEU A 101 -5.67 -18.44 -19.50
C LEU A 101 -4.19 -18.15 -19.79
N SER A 102 -3.70 -16.96 -19.53
CA SER A 102 -2.28 -16.65 -19.70
C SER A 102 -1.42 -17.49 -18.77
N PRO A 103 -0.31 -18.08 -19.26
CA PRO A 103 0.63 -18.81 -18.41
C PRO A 103 1.33 -17.84 -17.47
N MET A 104 1.83 -18.36 -16.35
CA MET A 104 2.66 -17.58 -15.43
C MET A 104 3.91 -17.08 -16.13
N SER A 105 4.13 -15.77 -16.12
CA SER A 105 5.34 -15.16 -16.66
C SER A 105 6.57 -15.48 -15.78
N SER A 106 7.76 -15.35 -16.37
CA SER A 106 9.01 -15.52 -15.61
C SER A 106 9.17 -14.42 -14.56
N ALA A 107 8.75 -13.19 -14.84
CA ALA A 107 8.75 -12.09 -13.85
C ALA A 107 7.81 -12.42 -12.68
N ALA A 108 6.60 -12.92 -12.94
CA ALA A 108 5.68 -13.38 -11.90
C ALA A 108 6.30 -14.48 -11.02
N LYS A 109 6.93 -15.47 -11.66
CA LYS A 109 7.62 -16.55 -10.94
C LYS A 109 8.75 -16.02 -10.06
N ARG A 110 9.57 -15.08 -10.55
CA ARG A 110 10.65 -14.46 -9.77
C ARG A 110 10.08 -13.65 -8.58
N GLY A 111 8.97 -12.95 -8.78
CA GLY A 111 8.28 -12.21 -7.70
C GLY A 111 7.75 -13.14 -6.59
N LEU A 112 7.17 -14.31 -6.96
CA LEU A 112 6.77 -15.31 -5.97
C LEU A 112 7.99 -15.86 -5.21
N VAL A 113 9.10 -16.12 -5.91
CA VAL A 113 10.36 -16.56 -5.29
C VAL A 113 10.91 -15.51 -4.34
N GLU A 114 10.82 -14.22 -4.67
CA GLU A 114 11.24 -13.12 -3.77
C GLU A 114 10.37 -13.04 -2.51
N CYS A 115 9.04 -13.16 -2.63
CA CYS A 115 8.16 -13.25 -1.46
C CYS A 115 8.53 -14.46 -0.58
N GLU A 116 8.71 -15.64 -1.19
CA GLU A 116 9.08 -16.86 -0.46
C GLU A 116 10.43 -16.73 0.25
N ARG A 117 11.44 -16.21 -0.45
CA ARG A 117 12.78 -15.97 0.10
C ARG A 117 12.71 -15.06 1.32
N PHE A 118 12.11 -13.86 1.14
CA PHE A 118 12.05 -12.84 2.19
C PHE A 118 11.36 -13.34 3.45
N ILE A 119 10.19 -13.98 3.29
CA ILE A 119 9.42 -14.50 4.44
C ILE A 119 10.14 -15.68 5.10
N SER A 120 10.72 -16.59 4.31
CA SER A 120 11.45 -17.76 4.84
C SER A 120 12.73 -17.37 5.57
N GLU A 121 13.34 -16.23 5.24
CA GLU A 121 14.48 -15.66 5.94
C GLU A 121 14.09 -14.88 7.22
N GLY A 122 12.80 -14.87 7.57
CA GLY A 122 12.28 -14.21 8.78
C GLY A 122 11.80 -12.78 8.56
N GLY A 123 11.71 -12.31 7.32
CA GLY A 123 11.13 -11.02 6.99
C GLY A 123 9.62 -10.98 7.28
N ASN A 124 9.14 -9.87 7.83
CA ASN A 124 7.71 -9.66 8.04
C ASN A 124 7.06 -9.28 6.70
N GLY A 125 6.34 -10.22 6.09
CA GLY A 125 5.79 -10.04 4.76
C GLY A 125 4.55 -10.86 4.46
N MET A 126 3.95 -10.54 3.33
CA MET A 126 2.83 -11.25 2.71
C MET A 126 3.21 -11.71 1.29
N VAL A 127 2.38 -12.53 0.67
CA VAL A 127 2.49 -12.78 -0.77
C VAL A 127 1.76 -11.65 -1.50
N GLY A 128 2.47 -10.89 -2.33
CA GLY A 128 1.88 -9.80 -3.11
C GLY A 128 1.36 -10.30 -4.46
N VAL A 129 0.21 -9.78 -4.87
CA VAL A 129 -0.31 -9.91 -6.24
C VAL A 129 -0.79 -8.52 -6.67
N HIS A 130 -0.37 -8.06 -7.85
CA HIS A 130 -0.78 -6.74 -8.29
C HIS A 130 -2.32 -6.62 -8.36
N ALA A 131 -2.95 -7.37 -9.27
CA ALA A 131 -4.42 -7.40 -9.40
C ALA A 131 -4.84 -8.62 -10.22
N ALA A 132 -6.12 -9.00 -10.14
CA ALA A 132 -6.62 -10.16 -10.89
C ALA A 132 -6.51 -9.96 -12.41
N PHE A 133 -6.77 -8.76 -12.93
CA PHE A 133 -6.72 -8.49 -14.37
C PHE A 133 -5.29 -8.47 -14.96
N THR A 134 -4.26 -8.42 -14.12
CA THR A 134 -2.85 -8.45 -14.54
C THR A 134 -2.19 -9.81 -14.36
N CYS A 135 -2.94 -10.82 -13.93
CA CYS A 135 -2.47 -12.17 -13.69
C CYS A 135 -3.33 -13.23 -14.40
N GLY A 136 -2.72 -14.27 -14.90
CA GLY A 136 -3.40 -15.51 -15.27
C GLY A 136 -3.87 -16.28 -14.03
N ASP A 137 -4.82 -17.22 -14.22
CA ASP A 137 -5.32 -18.03 -13.10
C ASP A 137 -4.22 -18.93 -12.51
N GLU A 138 -3.23 -19.35 -13.31
CA GLU A 138 -2.07 -20.08 -12.84
C GLU A 138 -1.30 -19.28 -11.78
N THR A 139 -1.03 -18.00 -12.03
CA THR A 139 -0.31 -17.11 -11.12
C THR A 139 -1.12 -16.83 -9.86
N LEU A 140 -2.43 -16.57 -9.98
CA LEU A 140 -3.32 -16.36 -8.82
C LEU A 140 -3.35 -17.60 -7.90
N ASN A 141 -3.46 -18.80 -8.48
CA ASN A 141 -3.43 -20.06 -7.74
C ASN A 141 -2.07 -20.29 -7.06
N ALA A 142 -0.96 -20.04 -7.78
CA ALA A 142 0.38 -20.20 -7.22
C ALA A 142 0.63 -19.25 -6.03
N ALA A 143 0.19 -17.98 -6.13
CA ALA A 143 0.27 -17.02 -5.04
C ALA A 143 -0.55 -17.47 -3.82
N ALA A 144 -1.79 -17.94 -4.02
CA ALA A 144 -2.63 -18.45 -2.95
C ALA A 144 -2.01 -19.67 -2.26
N GLN A 145 -1.46 -20.63 -3.03
CA GLN A 145 -0.79 -21.81 -2.48
C GLN A 145 0.49 -21.45 -1.72
N LEU A 146 1.26 -20.50 -2.22
CA LEU A 146 2.46 -20.01 -1.53
C LEU A 146 2.09 -19.34 -0.20
N ALA A 147 1.05 -18.52 -0.16
CA ALA A 147 0.58 -17.90 1.06
C ALA A 147 0.15 -18.93 2.12
N ILE A 148 -0.57 -19.97 1.70
CA ILE A 148 -0.91 -21.11 2.57
C ILE A 148 0.33 -21.81 3.09
N LYS A 149 1.28 -22.13 2.21
CA LYS A 149 2.55 -22.79 2.56
C LYS A 149 3.34 -22.01 3.62
N LEU A 150 3.38 -20.69 3.49
CA LEU A 150 4.12 -19.80 4.38
C LEU A 150 3.31 -19.34 5.60
N ASN A 151 2.03 -19.73 5.68
CA ASN A 151 1.09 -19.30 6.73
C ASN A 151 0.97 -17.77 6.82
N VAL A 152 0.92 -17.08 5.69
CA VAL A 152 0.71 -15.63 5.57
C VAL A 152 -0.52 -15.31 4.72
N GLY A 153 -0.92 -14.04 4.65
CA GLY A 153 -1.98 -13.59 3.75
C GLY A 153 -1.46 -13.26 2.34
N VAL A 154 -2.41 -12.89 1.48
CA VAL A 154 -2.13 -12.26 0.19
C VAL A 154 -2.55 -10.81 0.24
N HIS A 155 -1.72 -9.90 -0.29
CA HIS A 155 -2.04 -8.49 -0.50
C HIS A 155 -2.29 -8.26 -2.00
N ILE A 156 -3.50 -7.89 -2.37
CA ILE A 156 -3.92 -7.77 -3.76
C ILE A 156 -4.87 -6.58 -3.96
N HIS A 157 -4.70 -5.82 -5.05
CA HIS A 157 -5.69 -4.85 -5.50
C HIS A 157 -6.87 -5.59 -6.14
N VAL A 158 -8.09 -5.22 -5.75
CA VAL A 158 -9.30 -5.93 -6.16
C VAL A 158 -10.35 -4.94 -6.63
N ALA A 159 -10.77 -5.10 -7.89
CA ALA A 159 -11.88 -4.36 -8.46
C ALA A 159 -11.77 -2.83 -8.19
N GLU A 160 -10.56 -2.26 -8.32
CA GLU A 160 -10.34 -0.82 -8.17
C GLU A 160 -11.04 -0.05 -9.28
N GLY A 161 -10.80 -0.42 -10.54
CA GLY A 161 -11.47 0.13 -11.70
C GLY A 161 -12.31 -0.91 -12.44
N GLU A 162 -13.14 -0.46 -13.38
CA GLU A 162 -14.00 -1.33 -14.20
C GLU A 162 -13.22 -2.42 -14.96
N VAL A 163 -11.93 -2.18 -15.26
CA VAL A 163 -11.06 -3.16 -15.93
C VAL A 163 -10.89 -4.45 -15.11
N ASP A 164 -11.08 -4.38 -13.79
CA ASP A 164 -10.96 -5.49 -12.86
C ASP A 164 -12.32 -5.92 -12.24
N GLU A 165 -13.45 -5.56 -12.85
CA GLU A 165 -14.78 -5.85 -12.30
C GLU A 165 -15.09 -7.35 -12.11
N HIS A 166 -14.31 -8.24 -12.74
CA HIS A 166 -14.42 -9.69 -12.60
C HIS A 166 -13.50 -10.29 -11.53
N ALA A 167 -12.74 -9.46 -10.79
CA ALA A 167 -11.83 -9.94 -9.76
C ALA A 167 -12.53 -10.81 -8.71
N GLY A 168 -13.72 -10.40 -8.27
CA GLY A 168 -14.49 -11.13 -7.27
C GLY A 168 -14.75 -12.58 -7.66
N SER A 169 -15.26 -12.82 -8.87
CA SER A 169 -15.56 -14.17 -9.34
C SER A 169 -14.30 -15.05 -9.50
N ARG A 170 -13.16 -14.45 -9.91
CA ARG A 170 -11.89 -15.17 -10.05
C ARG A 170 -11.24 -15.51 -8.70
N LEU A 171 -11.42 -14.67 -7.68
CA LEU A 171 -10.81 -14.80 -6.37
C LEU A 171 -11.69 -15.54 -5.35
N ALA A 172 -12.98 -15.76 -5.62
CA ALA A 172 -13.95 -16.29 -4.67
C ALA A 172 -13.54 -17.64 -4.05
N HIS A 173 -12.85 -18.49 -4.82
CA HIS A 173 -12.40 -19.81 -4.36
C HIS A 173 -10.98 -19.82 -3.76
N LEU A 174 -10.24 -18.70 -3.85
CA LEU A 174 -8.86 -18.55 -3.38
C LEU A 174 -8.77 -17.75 -2.08
N ALA A 175 -9.55 -16.67 -1.97
CA ALA A 175 -9.46 -15.69 -0.90
C ALA A 175 -9.65 -16.32 0.50
N GLN A 176 -8.78 -15.94 1.45
CA GLN A 176 -8.82 -16.39 2.84
C GLN A 176 -9.01 -15.19 3.78
N ASP A 177 -9.36 -15.44 5.04
CA ASP A 177 -9.69 -14.40 6.04
C ASP A 177 -8.49 -13.48 6.36
N ASN A 178 -7.26 -13.94 6.13
CA ASN A 178 -6.03 -13.17 6.33
C ASN A 178 -5.55 -12.37 5.09
N TRP A 179 -6.31 -12.38 3.99
CA TRP A 179 -5.99 -11.59 2.81
C TRP A 179 -6.30 -10.10 3.02
N LEU A 180 -5.53 -9.23 2.35
CA LEU A 180 -5.81 -7.82 2.20
C LEU A 180 -6.33 -7.55 0.79
N LEU A 181 -7.60 -7.21 0.71
CA LEU A 181 -8.32 -6.89 -0.51
C LEU A 181 -8.37 -5.37 -0.66
N VAL A 182 -7.53 -4.80 -1.50
CA VAL A 182 -7.35 -3.35 -1.57
C VAL A 182 -8.34 -2.73 -2.56
N HIS A 183 -8.89 -1.57 -2.23
CA HIS A 183 -9.89 -0.77 -2.94
C HIS A 183 -11.33 -1.32 -2.88
N GLY A 184 -11.63 -2.40 -3.60
CA GLY A 184 -12.97 -3.01 -3.64
C GLY A 184 -14.09 -2.13 -4.22
N VAL A 185 -13.74 -1.13 -5.07
CA VAL A 185 -14.71 -0.11 -5.56
C VAL A 185 -15.81 -0.72 -6.40
N HIS A 186 -15.44 -1.63 -7.31
CA HIS A 186 -16.35 -2.33 -8.23
C HIS A 186 -16.60 -3.79 -7.83
N LEU A 187 -16.23 -4.17 -6.60
CA LEU A 187 -16.42 -5.53 -6.10
C LEU A 187 -17.93 -5.82 -5.93
N LYS A 188 -18.40 -6.85 -6.61
CA LYS A 188 -19.81 -7.28 -6.61
C LYS A 188 -20.04 -8.52 -5.73
N GLU A 189 -19.03 -9.37 -5.64
CA GLU A 189 -19.07 -10.62 -4.88
C GLU A 189 -18.53 -10.42 -3.47
N SER A 190 -19.07 -11.17 -2.51
CA SER A 190 -18.47 -11.24 -1.17
C SER A 190 -17.24 -12.14 -1.20
N LEU A 191 -16.09 -11.60 -0.86
CA LEU A 191 -14.83 -12.32 -0.70
C LEU A 191 -14.46 -12.44 0.78
N LYS A 192 -13.78 -13.52 1.16
CA LYS A 192 -13.08 -13.59 2.43
C LYS A 192 -11.90 -12.62 2.42
N GLY A 193 -11.56 -12.08 3.58
CA GLY A 193 -10.43 -11.16 3.74
C GLY A 193 -10.84 -9.85 4.40
N ARG A 194 -9.85 -8.97 4.56
CA ARG A 194 -10.04 -7.61 5.07
C ARG A 194 -10.01 -6.63 3.90
N LEU A 195 -10.97 -5.73 3.84
CA LEU A 195 -11.04 -4.73 2.78
C LEU A 195 -10.29 -3.47 3.21
N VAL A 196 -9.31 -3.05 2.40
CA VAL A 196 -8.54 -1.82 2.64
C VAL A 196 -9.11 -0.68 1.79
N HIS A 197 -9.70 0.31 2.45
CA HIS A 197 -10.27 1.48 1.81
C HIS A 197 -9.22 2.60 1.67
N ASN A 198 -9.02 3.10 0.45
CA ASN A 198 -8.06 4.15 0.11
C ASN A 198 -8.79 5.37 -0.48
N PRO A 199 -9.46 6.21 0.35
CA PRO A 199 -10.37 7.24 -0.15
C PRO A 199 -9.70 8.27 -1.05
N ARG A 200 -8.50 8.77 -0.70
CA ARG A 200 -7.75 9.74 -1.49
C ARG A 200 -7.41 9.19 -2.88
N SER A 201 -6.86 7.97 -2.92
CA SER A 201 -6.47 7.31 -4.17
C SER A 201 -7.68 7.06 -5.05
N ASN A 202 -8.77 6.51 -4.50
CA ASN A 202 -9.99 6.25 -5.25
C ASN A 202 -10.56 7.53 -5.88
N MET A 203 -10.53 8.66 -5.15
CA MET A 203 -10.95 9.96 -5.68
C MET A 203 -9.99 10.49 -6.74
N ASN A 204 -8.67 10.42 -6.50
CA ASN A 204 -7.66 10.88 -7.44
C ASN A 204 -7.71 10.12 -8.77
N ASN A 205 -7.92 8.81 -8.70
CA ASN A 205 -7.98 7.92 -9.86
C ASN A 205 -9.35 7.91 -10.55
N HIS A 206 -10.32 8.66 -10.00
CA HIS A 206 -11.69 8.76 -10.51
C HIS A 206 -12.37 7.38 -10.68
N VAL A 207 -12.09 6.44 -9.79
CA VAL A 207 -12.63 5.07 -9.86
C VAL A 207 -13.98 4.91 -9.15
N GLY A 208 -14.37 5.86 -8.31
CA GLY A 208 -15.65 5.84 -7.60
C GLY A 208 -15.51 5.71 -6.09
N TYR A 209 -16.58 5.24 -5.42
CA TYR A 209 -16.62 5.05 -3.97
C TYR A 209 -16.90 3.60 -3.61
N ALA A 210 -16.02 2.99 -2.83
CA ALA A 210 -16.08 1.58 -2.44
C ALA A 210 -17.27 1.21 -1.53
N LYS A 211 -17.96 2.19 -0.95
CA LYS A 211 -19.08 2.00 -0.01
C LYS A 211 -18.73 1.00 1.12
N PRO A 212 -17.67 1.25 1.90
CA PRO A 212 -17.12 0.25 2.83
C PRO A 212 -18.15 -0.27 3.84
N THR A 213 -19.09 0.58 4.31
CA THR A 213 -20.12 0.18 5.29
C THR A 213 -21.17 -0.78 4.73
N THR A 214 -21.21 -1.00 3.42
CA THR A 214 -22.10 -2.00 2.79
C THR A 214 -21.44 -3.37 2.64
N GLN A 215 -20.13 -3.48 2.93
CA GLN A 215 -19.36 -4.71 2.84
C GLN A 215 -19.40 -5.46 4.18
N SER A 216 -19.36 -6.79 4.12
CA SER A 216 -19.32 -7.65 5.32
C SER A 216 -17.92 -7.83 5.90
N ASN A 217 -16.91 -7.35 5.22
CA ASN A 217 -15.52 -7.48 5.60
C ASN A 217 -15.15 -6.57 6.78
N THR A 218 -14.12 -6.92 7.53
CA THR A 218 -13.40 -5.97 8.37
C THR A 218 -12.74 -4.92 7.47
N ILE A 219 -13.07 -3.64 7.69
CA ILE A 219 -12.52 -2.54 6.90
C ILE A 219 -11.27 -2.00 7.58
N LEU A 220 -10.22 -1.79 6.79
CA LEU A 220 -9.01 -1.06 7.17
C LEU A 220 -8.93 0.24 6.35
N LEU A 221 -8.14 1.19 6.83
CA LEU A 221 -7.86 2.43 6.12
C LEU A 221 -6.42 2.42 5.61
N GLY A 222 -6.22 2.84 4.35
CA GLY A 222 -4.91 2.95 3.72
C GLY A 222 -4.78 4.23 2.90
N THR A 223 -3.53 4.61 2.59
CA THR A 223 -3.20 5.81 1.80
C THR A 223 -2.94 5.51 0.33
N ASP A 224 -2.73 4.23 -0.01
CA ASP A 224 -2.13 3.87 -1.30
C ASP A 224 -0.77 4.58 -1.49
N GLY A 225 -0.23 4.64 -2.68
CA GLY A 225 1.06 5.29 -3.00
C GLY A 225 1.04 6.82 -3.05
N ILE A 226 0.02 7.50 -2.51
CA ILE A 226 -0.16 8.95 -2.66
C ILE A 226 -0.34 9.73 -1.36
N GLY A 227 0.21 9.25 -0.28
CA GLY A 227 0.17 9.96 1.00
C GLY A 227 0.79 9.17 2.14
N ALA A 228 1.05 9.87 3.25
CA ALA A 228 1.58 9.27 4.48
C ALA A 228 0.83 9.77 5.73
N ASP A 229 -0.12 10.69 5.59
CA ASP A 229 -0.88 11.29 6.69
C ASP A 229 -2.21 10.55 6.90
N MET A 230 -2.22 9.63 7.87
CA MET A 230 -3.41 8.85 8.21
C MET A 230 -4.52 9.67 8.89
N LEU A 231 -4.21 10.81 9.52
CA LEU A 231 -5.26 11.71 10.02
C LEU A 231 -5.98 12.42 8.88
N GLU A 232 -5.23 12.87 7.88
CA GLU A 232 -5.83 13.48 6.69
C GLU A 232 -6.63 12.44 5.90
N GLU A 233 -6.12 11.22 5.78
CA GLU A 233 -6.84 10.12 5.15
C GLU A 233 -8.15 9.80 5.88
N SER A 234 -8.12 9.82 7.23
CA SER A 234 -9.32 9.66 8.06
C SER A 234 -10.35 10.77 7.83
N ARG A 235 -9.92 12.02 7.66
CA ARG A 235 -10.83 13.14 7.33
C ARG A 235 -11.49 12.96 5.98
N LEU A 236 -10.71 12.56 4.97
CA LEU A 236 -11.24 12.28 3.63
C LEU A 236 -12.19 11.08 3.64
N ALA A 237 -11.83 10.00 4.36
CA ALA A 237 -12.69 8.84 4.53
C ALA A 237 -14.03 9.24 5.16
N TYR A 238 -14.00 10.06 6.23
CA TYR A 238 -15.22 10.53 6.88
C TYR A 238 -16.04 11.44 5.97
N ALA A 239 -15.43 12.37 5.25
CA ALA A 239 -16.15 13.25 4.34
C ALA A 239 -16.90 12.45 3.26
N ARG A 240 -16.24 11.45 2.66
CA ARG A 240 -16.87 10.58 1.66
C ARG A 240 -17.95 9.68 2.26
N LEU A 241 -17.73 9.13 3.45
CA LEU A 241 -18.71 8.33 4.17
C LEU A 241 -19.96 9.15 4.49
N ARG A 242 -19.79 10.35 5.03
CA ARG A 242 -20.87 11.24 5.41
C ARG A 242 -21.67 11.77 4.22
N GLU A 243 -21.02 11.98 3.09
CA GLU A 243 -21.70 12.31 1.82
C GLU A 243 -22.58 11.16 1.34
N PHE A 244 -22.15 9.92 1.56
CA PHE A 244 -22.88 8.71 1.18
C PHE A 244 -24.03 8.40 2.16
N ASP A 245 -23.80 8.50 3.47
CA ASP A 245 -24.78 8.22 4.52
C ASP A 245 -24.69 9.23 5.67
N ILE A 246 -25.76 10.03 5.83
CA ILE A 246 -25.88 11.06 6.86
C ILE A 246 -25.90 10.49 8.29
N ALA A 247 -26.18 9.21 8.49
CA ALA A 247 -26.22 8.58 9.80
C ALA A 247 -24.81 8.24 10.34
N GLU A 248 -23.81 8.13 9.46
CA GLU A 248 -22.46 7.73 9.83
C GLU A 248 -21.69 8.83 10.59
N THR A 249 -20.77 8.40 11.43
CA THR A 249 -20.00 9.28 12.32
C THR A 249 -18.48 9.07 12.15
N PRO A 250 -17.64 9.97 12.66
CA PRO A 250 -16.18 9.76 12.67
C PRO A 250 -15.74 8.51 13.43
N ASP A 251 -16.57 7.98 14.35
CA ASP A 251 -16.26 6.75 15.09
C ASP A 251 -16.12 5.55 14.16
N THR A 252 -16.93 5.48 13.09
CA THR A 252 -16.83 4.44 12.06
C THR A 252 -15.44 4.42 11.41
N VAL A 253 -14.94 5.59 10.99
CA VAL A 253 -13.60 5.71 10.38
C VAL A 253 -12.49 5.46 11.41
N SER A 254 -12.67 5.92 12.64
CA SER A 254 -11.75 5.62 13.75
C SER A 254 -11.62 4.12 13.98
N GLN A 255 -12.71 3.37 13.84
CA GLN A 255 -12.66 1.91 13.94
C GLN A 255 -11.88 1.28 12.76
N TRP A 256 -12.04 1.80 11.53
CA TRP A 256 -11.27 1.32 10.38
C TRP A 256 -9.75 1.51 10.59
N LEU A 257 -9.35 2.63 11.16
CA LEU A 257 -7.95 2.89 11.50
C LEU A 257 -7.45 1.90 12.58
N LYS A 258 -8.23 1.71 13.66
CA LYS A 258 -7.89 0.77 14.74
C LYS A 258 -7.81 -0.69 14.29
N ASN A 259 -8.56 -1.07 13.26
CA ASN A 259 -8.50 -2.42 12.71
C ASN A 259 -7.10 -2.77 12.15
N GLY A 260 -6.25 -1.78 11.88
CA GLY A 260 -4.85 -1.98 11.51
C GLY A 260 -4.04 -2.75 12.56
N TYR A 261 -4.38 -2.66 13.84
CA TYR A 261 -3.76 -3.45 14.92
C TYR A 261 -3.97 -4.96 14.78
N GLN A 262 -4.91 -5.42 13.96
CA GLN A 262 -5.03 -6.85 13.63
C GLN A 262 -3.87 -7.36 12.74
N ILE A 263 -3.13 -6.45 12.09
CA ILE A 263 -1.95 -6.77 11.28
C ILE A 263 -0.68 -6.55 12.08
N PHE A 264 -0.65 -5.51 12.91
CA PHE A 264 0.46 -5.14 13.78
C PHE A 264 -0.03 -5.00 15.23
N PRO A 265 -0.29 -6.12 15.94
CA PRO A 265 -0.76 -6.05 17.32
C PRO A 265 0.18 -5.27 18.25
N GLU A 266 1.49 -5.35 18.02
CA GLU A 266 2.51 -4.64 18.77
C GLU A 266 2.41 -3.12 18.64
N ALA A 267 1.88 -2.60 17.54
CA ALA A 267 1.70 -1.16 17.32
C ALA A 267 0.64 -0.54 18.24
N GLU A 268 -0.20 -1.33 18.90
CA GLU A 268 -1.16 -0.84 19.91
C GLU A 268 -0.46 -0.26 21.14
N HIS A 269 0.79 -0.64 21.39
CA HIS A 269 1.62 -0.17 22.50
C HIS A 269 2.46 1.06 22.16
N ASP A 270 2.53 1.45 20.90
CA ASP A 270 3.25 2.64 20.48
C ASP A 270 2.56 3.91 20.98
N THR A 271 3.36 4.93 21.23
CA THR A 271 2.83 6.22 21.69
C THR A 271 3.10 7.31 20.67
N VAL A 272 2.05 8.03 20.30
CA VAL A 272 2.12 9.21 19.42
C VAL A 272 1.60 10.41 20.17
N THR A 273 2.43 11.43 20.34
CA THR A 273 2.08 12.70 20.98
C THR A 273 1.85 13.77 19.91
N TRP A 274 0.78 14.53 20.08
CA TRP A 274 0.34 15.56 19.15
C TRP A 274 0.45 16.95 19.77
N ASN A 275 0.65 17.98 18.95
CA ASN A 275 0.64 19.40 19.36
C ASN A 275 -0.77 19.93 19.69
N TYR A 276 -1.68 19.04 20.06
CA TYR A 276 -3.07 19.38 20.37
C TYR A 276 -3.55 18.61 21.60
N ASP A 277 -3.70 19.30 22.73
CA ASP A 277 -3.94 18.71 24.05
C ASP A 277 -5.34 18.08 24.22
N GLN A 278 -6.24 18.29 23.28
CA GLN A 278 -7.66 17.95 23.41
C GLN A 278 -8.17 16.97 22.36
N ILE A 279 -7.30 16.15 21.76
CA ILE A 279 -7.76 15.03 20.92
C ILE A 279 -8.36 13.94 21.82
N GLN A 280 -9.62 14.11 22.19
CA GLN A 280 -10.32 13.19 23.11
C GLN A 280 -11.38 12.35 22.41
N SER A 281 -11.62 12.59 21.12
CA SER A 281 -12.62 11.84 20.36
C SER A 281 -12.35 11.87 18.86
N PRO A 282 -12.89 10.91 18.09
CA PRO A 282 -12.86 10.93 16.64
C PRO A 282 -13.40 12.21 15.99
N TRP A 283 -14.33 12.90 16.66
CA TRP A 283 -14.86 14.19 16.21
C TRP A 283 -13.79 15.28 16.19
N HIS A 284 -12.89 15.32 17.18
CA HIS A 284 -11.77 16.26 17.19
C HIS A 284 -10.83 15.97 16.00
N VAL A 285 -10.50 14.72 15.72
CA VAL A 285 -9.69 14.34 14.56
C VAL A 285 -10.35 14.81 13.27
N ALA A 286 -11.65 14.58 13.11
CA ALA A 286 -12.39 14.93 11.89
C ALA A 286 -12.42 16.45 11.60
N PHE A 287 -12.42 17.29 12.63
CA PHE A 287 -12.65 18.73 12.48
C PHE A 287 -11.51 19.63 12.94
N THR A 288 -10.39 19.09 13.45
CA THR A 288 -9.23 19.89 13.87
C THR A 288 -8.11 19.79 12.81
N PRO A 289 -7.96 20.82 11.96
CA PRO A 289 -6.88 20.84 10.97
C PRO A 289 -5.54 21.18 11.63
N GLY A 290 -4.45 20.84 10.94
CA GLY A 290 -3.10 21.25 11.31
C GLY A 290 -2.52 20.56 12.54
N THR A 291 -3.13 19.47 13.00
CA THR A 291 -2.57 18.62 14.06
C THR A 291 -1.26 18.02 13.58
N ARG A 292 -0.19 18.12 14.38
CA ARG A 292 1.15 17.63 14.05
C ARG A 292 1.69 16.77 15.18
N VAL A 293 2.46 15.77 14.80
CA VAL A 293 3.22 14.94 15.73
C VAL A 293 4.34 15.75 16.34
N THR A 294 4.52 15.62 17.66
CA THR A 294 5.68 16.09 18.39
C THR A 294 6.62 14.97 18.73
N ASP A 295 6.10 13.84 19.21
CA ASP A 295 6.91 12.71 19.62
C ASP A 295 6.26 11.39 19.17
N VAL A 296 7.10 10.40 18.84
CA VAL A 296 6.69 9.01 18.56
C VAL A 296 7.65 8.08 19.30
N VAL A 297 7.07 7.14 20.04
CA VAL A 297 7.81 6.07 20.73
C VAL A 297 7.35 4.72 20.18
N ILE A 298 8.28 3.91 19.70
CA ILE A 298 8.08 2.57 19.16
C ILE A 298 9.00 1.61 19.94
N ASP A 299 8.44 0.55 20.53
CA ASP A 299 9.21 -0.42 21.33
C ASP A 299 10.08 0.25 22.41
N ASP A 300 9.51 1.23 23.15
CA ASP A 300 10.17 2.04 24.18
C ASP A 300 11.30 2.97 23.65
N GLU A 301 11.53 3.04 22.34
CA GLU A 301 12.50 3.94 21.72
C GLU A 301 11.81 5.16 21.09
N ALA A 302 12.28 6.36 21.42
CA ALA A 302 11.81 7.58 20.79
C ALA A 302 12.38 7.69 19.37
N VAL A 303 11.54 7.52 18.36
CA VAL A 303 11.90 7.60 16.92
C VAL A 303 11.61 8.98 16.32
N ILE A 304 10.69 9.75 16.93
CA ILE A 304 10.47 11.19 16.66
C ILE A 304 10.56 11.92 17.99
N ARG A 305 11.24 13.06 18.01
CA ARG A 305 11.28 14.00 19.13
C ARG A 305 11.25 15.44 18.62
N ASP A 306 10.39 16.27 19.22
CA ASP A 306 10.17 17.64 18.80
C ASP A 306 9.87 17.77 17.30
N GLY A 307 9.15 16.79 16.74
CA GLY A 307 8.76 16.73 15.32
C GLY A 307 9.89 16.32 14.35
N LEU A 308 11.05 15.87 14.85
CA LEU A 308 12.20 15.45 14.05
C LEU A 308 12.56 13.99 14.31
N PRO A 309 13.02 13.25 13.27
CA PRO A 309 13.48 11.88 13.44
C PRO A 309 14.77 11.84 14.28
N THR A 310 14.89 10.81 15.12
CA THR A 310 16.05 10.64 16.03
C THR A 310 17.09 9.68 15.48
N ARG A 311 16.71 8.78 14.59
CA ARG A 311 17.58 7.69 14.08
C ARG A 311 18.28 8.05 12.77
N VAL A 312 17.77 9.03 12.04
CA VAL A 312 18.24 9.40 10.69
C VAL A 312 18.34 10.91 10.51
N ASP A 313 19.20 11.36 9.60
CA ASP A 313 19.22 12.75 9.17
C ASP A 313 18.16 13.01 8.09
N LEU A 314 17.14 13.77 8.42
CA LEU A 314 16.04 14.12 7.52
C LEU A 314 16.54 14.89 6.28
N HIS A 315 17.59 15.74 6.43
CA HIS A 315 18.15 16.50 5.31
C HIS A 315 18.88 15.58 4.34
N GLU A 316 19.61 14.58 4.85
CA GLU A 316 20.27 13.58 4.02
C GLU A 316 19.25 12.75 3.24
N ILE A 317 18.19 12.21 3.92
CA ILE A 317 17.13 11.45 3.25
C ILE A 317 16.50 12.25 2.12
N ARG A 318 16.13 13.52 2.38
CA ARG A 318 15.51 14.39 1.38
C ARG A 318 16.46 14.69 0.21
N ALA A 319 17.72 14.96 0.48
CA ALA A 319 18.72 15.21 -0.56
C ALA A 319 18.93 13.98 -1.44
N LYS A 320 19.05 12.79 -0.83
CA LYS A 320 19.22 11.52 -1.54
C LYS A 320 17.99 11.13 -2.33
N ALA A 321 16.80 11.26 -1.76
CA ALA A 321 15.55 11.02 -2.47
C ALA A 321 15.40 11.98 -3.67
N GLN A 322 15.77 13.25 -3.52
CA GLN A 322 15.79 14.21 -4.62
C GLN A 322 16.77 13.80 -5.73
N GLU A 323 17.98 13.34 -5.38
CA GLU A 323 18.96 12.82 -6.33
C GLU A 323 18.37 11.64 -7.14
N GLN A 324 17.74 10.67 -6.45
CA GLN A 324 17.11 9.53 -7.10
C GLN A 324 15.90 9.95 -7.97
N SER A 325 15.14 10.91 -7.52
CA SER A 325 14.01 11.48 -8.27
C SER A 325 14.45 12.08 -9.62
N VAL A 326 15.59 12.79 -9.66
CA VAL A 326 16.15 13.31 -10.91
C VAL A 326 16.51 12.16 -11.85
N ARG A 327 17.24 11.15 -11.35
CA ARG A 327 17.60 9.95 -12.13
C ARG A 327 16.36 9.22 -12.67
N LEU A 328 15.33 9.08 -11.83
CA LEU A 328 14.06 8.47 -12.23
C LEU A 328 13.41 9.25 -13.38
N PHE A 329 13.36 10.57 -13.28
CA PHE A 329 12.75 11.41 -14.31
C PHE A 329 13.52 11.36 -15.64
N GLU A 330 14.84 11.22 -15.61
CA GLU A 330 15.67 11.00 -16.81
C GLU A 330 15.32 9.67 -17.50
N ARG A 331 15.05 8.61 -16.72
CA ARG A 331 14.63 7.30 -17.26
C ARG A 331 13.21 7.28 -17.83
N LEU A 332 12.36 8.19 -17.40
CA LEU A 332 10.96 8.28 -17.84
C LEU A 332 10.76 9.15 -19.08
N GLN A 333 11.78 9.89 -19.53
CA GLN A 333 11.76 10.67 -20.77
C GLN A 333 11.86 9.75 -21.98
#